data_3632b5700e0d255f0a22c58e1924145a
#
_entry.id   3632b5700e0d255f0a22c58e1924145a
#
_cell.length_a   1.000
_cell.length_b   1.000
_cell.length_c   1.000
_cell.angle_alpha   90.00
_cell.angle_beta   90.00
_cell.angle_gamma   90.00
#
_symmetry.space_group_name_H-M   'P 1'
#
loop_
_entity.id
_entity.type
_entity.pdbx_description
1 polymer ?
#
loop_
_entity_poly.entity_id
_entity_poly.type
_entity_poly.pdbx_seq_one_letter_code
_entity_poly.pdbx_strand_id
1 'polypeptide(L)'
;VLVYAYFRTFSRNIQARYKEEMAYERFIGKFKKIPVIGKQFQSYKIADLIPASYNPRKKLKPGDKEYEKIKNSIKEFGYVEPIIINSDMTIIGGHQRATVLSDLGYTEVECIVVDIDKTKEKALNVALNKITGEWNKELLADLIKDLEDSDFDVGITGFEPPEIEQLFNSVHDKKITEDDFDVEAELAKPTVAKTGDVWLLGKHRVICGDSILPETYDKLMDGQKANLVLTDPPYNVNVEETAGKIKNDNMPDEDFYKFLFAAFVNMEQSMEQDASIYVFHADTEGLNFRKAFKDAGFYLSGCCIWKKNALVLGRSPYQWQHEPCLFGWKKGGKHQWYSDRKQTTIWEYDRPKASKDHPTMKPVALMA
;
A
#
# COMPACT_ATOMS: atom_id res chain seq x y z
N VAL A 1 42.96 -19.97 0.74
CA VAL A 1 43.31 -20.04 2.19
C VAL A 1 42.08 -20.00 3.05
N LEU A 2 41.02 -19.25 2.69
CA LEU A 2 39.76 -19.17 3.45
C LEU A 2 38.90 -20.46 3.33
N VAL A 3 38.98 -21.20 2.26
CA VAL A 3 38.25 -22.46 2.04
C VAL A 3 38.77 -23.60 2.92
N TYR A 4 40.08 -23.61 3.25
CA TYR A 4 40.68 -24.65 4.08
C TYR A 4 40.41 -24.50 5.58
N ALA A 5 40.14 -23.29 6.04
CA ALA A 5 39.77 -23.01 7.44
C ALA A 5 38.31 -23.44 7.74
N TYR A 6 37.41 -23.35 6.74
CA TYR A 6 36.01 -23.73 6.89
C TYR A 6 35.77 -25.24 7.02
N PHE A 7 36.59 -26.06 6.34
CA PHE A 7 36.50 -27.53 6.41
C PHE A 7 37.08 -28.13 7.71
N ARG A 8 38.05 -27.48 8.35
CA ARG A 8 38.61 -27.98 9.62
C ARG A 8 37.73 -27.68 10.84
N THR A 9 36.90 -26.63 10.78
CA THR A 9 35.95 -26.31 11.85
C THR A 9 34.72 -27.21 11.78
N PHE A 10 34.38 -27.71 10.59
CA PHE A 10 33.23 -28.60 10.37
C PHE A 10 33.44 -30.01 10.96
N SER A 11 34.67 -30.51 11.03
CA SER A 11 35.00 -31.84 11.52
C SER A 11 34.99 -31.95 13.07
N ARG A 12 35.18 -30.84 13.82
CA ARG A 12 35.19 -30.88 15.28
C ARG A 12 33.80 -30.72 15.94
N ASN A 13 32.81 -30.36 15.16
CA ASN A 13 31.43 -30.11 15.67
C ASN A 13 30.43 -31.26 15.43
N ILE A 14 30.88 -32.39 14.82
CA ILE A 14 29.99 -33.53 14.56
C ILE A 14 29.50 -34.18 15.86
N GLN A 15 30.35 -34.29 16.87
CA GLN A 15 29.91 -34.84 18.17
C GLN A 15 29.05 -33.89 19.02
N ALA A 16 29.22 -32.58 18.86
CA ALA A 16 28.34 -31.58 19.50
C ALA A 16 26.98 -31.54 18.80
N ARG A 17 26.97 -31.60 17.46
CA ARG A 17 25.74 -31.69 16.67
C ARG A 17 24.94 -32.96 16.94
N TYR A 18 25.59 -34.11 17.14
CA TYR A 18 24.90 -35.35 17.48
C TYR A 18 24.20 -35.25 18.85
N LYS A 19 24.78 -34.50 19.80
CA LYS A 19 24.11 -34.20 21.11
C LYS A 19 22.98 -33.18 20.96
N GLU A 20 23.10 -32.22 20.08
CA GLU A 20 22.04 -31.26 19.78
C GLU A 20 20.91 -31.91 18.96
N GLU A 21 21.21 -32.77 17.99
CA GLU A 21 20.20 -33.57 17.27
C GLU A 21 19.46 -34.53 18.20
N MET A 22 20.15 -35.18 19.14
CA MET A 22 19.49 -36.04 20.14
C MET A 22 18.70 -35.24 21.16
N ALA A 23 19.06 -33.98 21.45
CA ALA A 23 18.26 -33.05 22.25
C ALA A 23 17.08 -32.51 21.43
N TYR A 24 17.26 -32.29 20.15
CA TYR A 24 16.24 -31.89 19.19
C TYR A 24 15.23 -33.01 18.95
N GLU A 25 15.66 -34.25 18.79
CA GLU A 25 14.79 -35.43 18.73
C GLU A 25 13.97 -35.63 20.03
N ARG A 26 14.58 -35.40 21.21
CA ARG A 26 13.84 -35.39 22.50
C ARG A 26 12.88 -34.21 22.65
N PHE A 27 13.16 -33.10 21.99
CA PHE A 27 12.27 -31.93 21.94
C PHE A 27 11.12 -32.18 20.96
N ILE A 28 11.39 -32.78 19.78
CA ILE A 28 10.38 -33.16 18.77
C ILE A 28 9.45 -34.26 19.27
N GLY A 29 9.93 -35.17 20.12
CA GLY A 29 9.09 -36.22 20.75
C GLY A 29 7.96 -35.70 21.64
N LYS A 30 7.92 -34.36 21.88
CA LYS A 30 6.79 -33.66 22.53
C LYS A 30 5.83 -32.97 21.56
N PHE A 31 6.09 -33.00 20.26
CA PHE A 31 5.13 -32.47 19.30
C PHE A 31 3.95 -33.44 19.20
N LYS A 32 2.80 -32.95 19.59
CA LYS A 32 1.52 -33.62 19.27
C LYS A 32 1.56 -33.92 17.78
N LYS A 33 1.27 -35.19 17.41
CA LYS A 33 1.01 -35.54 16.00
C LYS A 33 0.07 -34.46 15.45
N ILE A 34 0.51 -33.75 14.39
CA ILE A 34 -0.39 -32.82 13.70
C ILE A 34 -1.61 -33.64 13.32
N PRO A 35 -2.79 -33.32 13.81
CA PRO A 35 -3.99 -34.09 13.43
C PRO A 35 -4.12 -33.92 11.92
N VAL A 36 -3.99 -35.02 11.19
CA VAL A 36 -4.32 -35.02 9.76
C VAL A 36 -5.84 -34.92 9.71
N ILE A 37 -6.34 -33.69 9.55
CA ILE A 37 -7.76 -33.43 9.34
C ILE A 37 -8.11 -34.06 7.98
N GLY A 38 -8.95 -35.06 7.96
CA GLY A 38 -9.51 -35.65 6.76
C GLY A 38 -8.56 -36.60 6.01
N LYS A 39 -8.56 -37.85 6.36
CA LYS A 39 -8.07 -38.94 5.50
C LYS A 39 -9.23 -39.83 5.10
N GLN A 40 -10.12 -39.30 4.29
CA GLN A 40 -10.97 -40.18 3.47
C GLN A 40 -10.91 -39.65 2.05
N PHE A 41 -10.07 -40.28 1.22
CA PHE A 41 -10.24 -40.22 -0.21
C PHE A 41 -11.56 -40.93 -0.51
N GLN A 42 -12.53 -40.18 -0.97
CA GLN A 42 -13.83 -40.71 -1.38
C GLN A 42 -14.13 -40.22 -2.79
N SER A 43 -14.68 -41.10 -3.59
CA SER A 43 -15.11 -40.78 -4.94
C SER A 43 -16.49 -40.12 -4.89
N TYR A 44 -16.59 -38.96 -5.55
CA TYR A 44 -17.85 -38.22 -5.69
C TYR A 44 -18.11 -37.90 -7.15
N LYS A 45 -19.41 -37.83 -7.51
CA LYS A 45 -19.76 -37.28 -8.84
C LYS A 45 -19.42 -35.79 -8.87
N ILE A 46 -18.76 -35.38 -9.94
CA ILE A 46 -18.38 -33.96 -10.12
C ILE A 46 -19.62 -33.06 -10.12
N ALA A 47 -20.74 -33.57 -10.64
CA ALA A 47 -22.01 -32.83 -10.69
C ALA A 47 -22.63 -32.55 -9.31
N ASP A 48 -22.25 -33.34 -8.27
CA ASP A 48 -22.75 -33.16 -6.90
C ASP A 48 -21.91 -32.19 -6.08
N LEU A 49 -20.73 -31.79 -6.59
CA LEU A 49 -19.85 -30.82 -5.93
C LEU A 49 -20.38 -29.41 -6.08
N ILE A 50 -20.40 -28.69 -4.94
CA ILE A 50 -20.93 -27.32 -4.88
C ILE A 50 -19.77 -26.33 -4.93
N PRO A 51 -19.63 -25.53 -5.99
CA PRO A 51 -18.64 -24.45 -6.04
C PRO A 51 -18.94 -23.40 -4.95
N ALA A 52 -17.93 -23.03 -4.17
CA ALA A 52 -18.09 -22.02 -3.13
C ALA A 52 -18.40 -20.65 -3.77
N SER A 53 -19.51 -20.01 -3.37
CA SER A 53 -19.96 -18.72 -3.88
C SER A 53 -18.98 -17.59 -3.55
N TYR A 54 -18.26 -17.73 -2.42
CA TYR A 54 -17.24 -16.77 -1.95
C TYR A 54 -15.85 -17.01 -2.57
N ASN A 55 -15.67 -18.02 -3.44
CA ASN A 55 -14.36 -18.30 -4.04
C ASN A 55 -13.86 -17.11 -4.88
N PRO A 56 -12.74 -16.44 -4.48
CA PRO A 56 -12.28 -15.23 -5.13
C PRO A 56 -11.48 -15.49 -6.41
N ARG A 57 -11.38 -16.75 -6.85
CA ARG A 57 -10.69 -17.10 -8.11
C ARG A 57 -11.54 -16.78 -9.32
N LYS A 58 -10.91 -16.25 -10.34
CA LYS A 58 -11.56 -16.09 -11.65
C LYS A 58 -11.94 -17.45 -12.24
N LYS A 59 -13.14 -17.57 -12.78
CA LYS A 59 -13.56 -18.75 -13.52
C LYS A 59 -12.77 -18.87 -14.81
N LEU A 60 -12.11 -20.00 -15.03
CA LEU A 60 -11.39 -20.28 -16.25
C LEU A 60 -12.34 -20.77 -17.36
N LYS A 61 -11.99 -20.47 -18.59
CA LYS A 61 -12.68 -20.92 -19.80
C LYS A 61 -11.70 -21.66 -20.72
N PRO A 62 -12.18 -22.58 -21.56
CA PRO A 62 -11.37 -23.18 -22.61
C PRO A 62 -10.69 -22.08 -23.47
N GLY A 63 -9.37 -22.20 -23.65
CA GLY A 63 -8.54 -21.21 -24.35
C GLY A 63 -7.79 -20.25 -23.41
N ASP A 64 -8.12 -20.14 -22.14
CA ASP A 64 -7.33 -19.41 -21.17
C ASP A 64 -6.00 -20.13 -20.93
N LYS A 65 -4.90 -19.39 -20.79
CA LYS A 65 -3.57 -19.99 -20.60
C LYS A 65 -3.50 -20.92 -19.39
N GLU A 66 -4.14 -20.55 -18.28
CA GLU A 66 -4.19 -21.38 -17.06
C GLU A 66 -5.06 -22.62 -17.26
N TYR A 67 -6.19 -22.49 -17.96
CA TYR A 67 -7.03 -23.61 -18.31
C TYR A 67 -6.26 -24.68 -19.11
N GLU A 68 -5.58 -24.27 -20.17
CA GLU A 68 -4.80 -25.19 -21.01
C GLU A 68 -3.62 -25.81 -20.25
N LYS A 69 -2.99 -25.11 -19.32
CA LYS A 69 -1.95 -25.68 -18.45
C LYS A 69 -2.50 -26.79 -17.56
N ILE A 70 -3.63 -26.56 -16.89
CA ILE A 70 -4.29 -27.56 -16.04
C ILE A 70 -4.71 -28.77 -16.88
N LYS A 71 -5.33 -28.55 -18.02
CA LYS A 71 -5.75 -29.57 -18.96
C LYS A 71 -4.59 -30.44 -19.45
N ASN A 72 -3.47 -29.81 -19.84
CA ASN A 72 -2.30 -30.55 -20.29
C ASN A 72 -1.64 -31.34 -19.16
N SER A 73 -1.58 -30.75 -17.95
CA SER A 73 -1.08 -31.45 -16.77
C SER A 73 -1.92 -32.69 -16.42
N ILE A 74 -3.25 -32.56 -16.47
CA ILE A 74 -4.17 -33.70 -16.23
C ILE A 74 -4.01 -34.78 -17.30
N LYS A 75 -3.81 -34.40 -18.57
CA LYS A 75 -3.61 -35.37 -19.67
C LYS A 75 -2.28 -36.11 -19.58
N GLU A 76 -1.22 -35.43 -19.15
CA GLU A 76 0.14 -35.99 -19.10
C GLU A 76 0.36 -36.84 -17.83
N PHE A 77 -0.05 -36.29 -16.68
CA PHE A 77 0.28 -36.87 -15.37
C PHE A 77 -0.93 -37.49 -14.65
N GLY A 78 -2.13 -37.34 -15.21
CA GLY A 78 -3.36 -37.76 -14.53
C GLY A 78 -3.82 -36.80 -13.44
N TYR A 79 -4.75 -37.27 -12.60
CA TYR A 79 -5.30 -36.52 -11.49
C TYR A 79 -4.43 -36.71 -10.23
N VAL A 80 -3.42 -35.86 -10.04
CA VAL A 80 -2.40 -35.99 -9.00
C VAL A 80 -2.77 -35.23 -7.74
N GLU A 81 -3.42 -34.07 -7.87
CA GLU A 81 -3.74 -33.18 -6.76
C GLU A 81 -5.25 -33.19 -6.49
N PRO A 82 -5.72 -33.81 -5.38
CA PRO A 82 -7.14 -34.00 -5.14
C PRO A 82 -7.91 -32.71 -4.87
N ILE A 83 -9.21 -32.71 -5.18
CA ILE A 83 -10.13 -31.64 -4.81
C ILE A 83 -10.43 -31.77 -3.31
N ILE A 84 -10.45 -30.66 -2.60
CA ILE A 84 -10.77 -30.60 -1.18
C ILE A 84 -12.17 -30.04 -1.04
N ILE A 85 -13.04 -30.79 -0.33
CA ILE A 85 -14.43 -30.43 -0.09
C ILE A 85 -14.75 -30.42 1.41
N ASN A 86 -15.74 -29.64 1.81
CA ASN A 86 -16.33 -29.79 3.14
C ASN A 86 -17.36 -30.92 3.18
N SER A 87 -17.80 -31.33 4.37
CA SER A 87 -18.81 -32.37 4.59
C SER A 87 -20.14 -32.09 3.89
N ASP A 88 -20.45 -30.83 3.59
CA ASP A 88 -21.65 -30.42 2.84
C ASP A 88 -21.43 -30.35 1.31
N MET A 89 -20.37 -30.95 0.78
CA MET A 89 -19.96 -30.97 -0.63
C MET A 89 -19.45 -29.66 -1.18
N THR A 90 -19.27 -28.61 -0.38
CA THR A 90 -18.71 -27.35 -0.82
C THR A 90 -17.24 -27.51 -1.18
N ILE A 91 -16.84 -27.12 -2.39
CA ILE A 91 -15.44 -27.14 -2.83
C ILE A 91 -14.68 -26.05 -2.09
N ILE A 92 -13.62 -26.43 -1.35
CA ILE A 92 -12.70 -25.51 -0.67
C ILE A 92 -11.47 -25.26 -1.54
N GLY A 93 -10.90 -26.30 -2.14
CA GLY A 93 -9.73 -26.20 -3.02
C GLY A 93 -9.91 -27.05 -4.28
N GLY A 94 -9.39 -26.56 -5.41
CA GLY A 94 -9.44 -27.27 -6.69
C GLY A 94 -10.61 -26.92 -7.61
N HIS A 95 -11.29 -25.78 -7.42
CA HIS A 95 -12.40 -25.32 -8.28
C HIS A 95 -12.06 -25.35 -9.79
N GLN A 96 -10.88 -24.85 -10.16
CA GLN A 96 -10.45 -24.82 -11.56
C GLN A 96 -10.21 -26.23 -12.10
N ARG A 97 -9.67 -27.16 -11.30
CA ARG A 97 -9.49 -28.55 -11.66
C ARG A 97 -10.84 -29.26 -11.84
N ALA A 98 -11.79 -29.01 -10.94
CA ALA A 98 -13.14 -29.55 -11.07
C ALA A 98 -13.79 -29.14 -12.39
N THR A 99 -13.64 -27.87 -12.77
CA THR A 99 -14.14 -27.37 -14.08
C THR A 99 -13.46 -28.09 -15.24
N VAL A 100 -12.13 -28.16 -15.26
CA VAL A 100 -11.39 -28.80 -16.37
C VAL A 100 -11.69 -30.29 -16.46
N LEU A 101 -11.79 -31.00 -15.32
CA LEU A 101 -12.16 -32.42 -15.30
C LEU A 101 -13.57 -32.66 -15.87
N SER A 102 -14.54 -31.82 -15.46
CA SER A 102 -15.90 -31.87 -16.02
C SER A 102 -15.91 -31.68 -17.53
N ASP A 103 -15.17 -30.67 -18.03
CA ASP A 103 -15.06 -30.37 -19.46
C ASP A 103 -14.34 -31.48 -20.25
N LEU A 104 -13.45 -32.23 -19.59
CA LEU A 104 -12.79 -33.41 -20.16
C LEU A 104 -13.68 -34.66 -20.14
N GLY A 105 -14.90 -34.60 -19.58
CA GLY A 105 -15.88 -35.68 -19.55
C GLY A 105 -15.73 -36.67 -18.38
N TYR A 106 -14.91 -36.32 -17.37
CA TYR A 106 -14.87 -37.10 -16.13
C TYR A 106 -16.17 -36.92 -15.35
N THR A 107 -16.76 -38.00 -14.90
CA THR A 107 -18.05 -38.03 -14.14
C THR A 107 -17.83 -38.12 -12.65
N GLU A 108 -16.72 -38.74 -12.22
CA GLU A 108 -16.36 -38.95 -10.82
C GLU A 108 -14.93 -38.47 -10.56
N VAL A 109 -14.68 -38.06 -9.31
CA VAL A 109 -13.39 -37.61 -8.86
C VAL A 109 -13.16 -37.94 -7.39
N GLU A 110 -11.93 -38.32 -7.05
CA GLU A 110 -11.53 -38.50 -5.64
C GLU A 110 -11.35 -37.15 -4.95
N CYS A 111 -11.99 -36.98 -3.81
CA CYS A 111 -11.92 -35.77 -3.00
C CYS A 111 -11.34 -36.08 -1.61
N ILE A 112 -10.70 -35.09 -1.01
CA ILE A 112 -10.40 -35.04 0.41
C ILE A 112 -11.57 -34.33 1.10
N VAL A 113 -12.25 -35.05 2.02
CA VAL A 113 -13.34 -34.45 2.80
C VAL A 113 -12.81 -33.93 4.12
N VAL A 114 -13.14 -32.68 4.42
CA VAL A 114 -12.91 -32.05 5.73
C VAL A 114 -14.27 -31.75 6.37
N ASP A 115 -14.29 -31.68 7.70
CA ASP A 115 -15.48 -31.30 8.47
C ASP A 115 -15.11 -30.10 9.35
N ILE A 116 -15.35 -28.90 8.83
CA ILE A 116 -14.98 -27.63 9.47
C ILE A 116 -16.12 -26.64 9.36
N ASP A 117 -16.16 -25.69 10.30
CA ASP A 117 -17.11 -24.58 10.26
C ASP A 117 -16.85 -23.63 9.07
N LYS A 118 -17.85 -22.81 8.75
CA LYS A 118 -17.80 -21.93 7.58
C LYS A 118 -16.71 -20.86 7.64
N THR A 119 -16.31 -20.39 8.81
CA THR A 119 -15.23 -19.45 8.98
C THR A 119 -13.89 -20.10 8.61
N LYS A 120 -13.62 -21.29 9.14
CA LYS A 120 -12.42 -22.06 8.80
C LYS A 120 -12.42 -22.52 7.34
N GLU A 121 -13.59 -22.85 6.77
CA GLU A 121 -13.74 -23.20 5.36
C GLU A 121 -13.29 -22.04 4.46
N LYS A 122 -13.76 -20.83 4.74
CA LYS A 122 -13.36 -19.62 4.02
C LYS A 122 -11.85 -19.35 4.15
N ALA A 123 -11.32 -19.42 5.37
CA ALA A 123 -9.90 -19.23 5.65
C ALA A 123 -9.03 -20.26 4.92
N LEU A 124 -9.42 -21.53 4.93
CA LEU A 124 -8.71 -22.60 4.23
C LEU A 124 -8.76 -22.41 2.70
N ASN A 125 -9.89 -21.95 2.15
CA ASN A 125 -9.99 -21.59 0.73
C ASN A 125 -8.96 -20.53 0.34
N VAL A 126 -8.84 -19.46 1.12
CA VAL A 126 -7.86 -18.41 0.90
C VAL A 126 -6.44 -18.94 0.99
N ALA A 127 -6.11 -19.67 2.06
CA ALA A 127 -4.78 -20.23 2.30
C ALA A 127 -4.32 -21.16 1.16
N LEU A 128 -5.18 -22.06 0.70
CA LEU A 128 -4.88 -22.99 -0.40
C LEU A 128 -4.69 -22.29 -1.74
N ASN A 129 -5.29 -21.13 -1.90
CA ASN A 129 -5.29 -20.41 -3.18
C ASN A 129 -4.27 -19.26 -3.24
N LYS A 130 -3.56 -18.91 -2.14
CA LYS A 130 -2.65 -17.78 -2.11
C LYS A 130 -1.49 -17.89 -3.12
N ILE A 131 -1.02 -19.09 -3.38
CA ILE A 131 0.26 -19.29 -4.09
C ILE A 131 0.13 -19.22 -5.62
N THR A 132 -1.07 -19.36 -6.21
CA THR A 132 -1.23 -19.49 -7.68
C THR A 132 -2.49 -18.83 -8.23
N GLY A 133 -2.37 -18.10 -9.35
CA GLY A 133 -3.44 -17.59 -10.21
C GLY A 133 -3.93 -16.17 -9.91
N GLU A 134 -4.85 -15.68 -10.76
CA GLU A 134 -5.40 -14.34 -10.61
C GLU A 134 -6.63 -14.32 -9.69
N TRP A 135 -6.73 -13.23 -8.89
CA TRP A 135 -7.81 -13.01 -7.95
C TRP A 135 -8.89 -12.09 -8.53
N ASN A 136 -10.14 -12.34 -8.16
CA ASN A 136 -11.14 -11.28 -8.13
C ASN A 136 -10.94 -10.50 -6.83
N LYS A 137 -10.42 -9.28 -6.96
CA LYS A 137 -9.98 -8.48 -5.80
C LYS A 137 -11.14 -8.07 -4.89
N GLU A 138 -12.31 -7.78 -5.45
CA GLU A 138 -13.51 -7.41 -4.71
C GLU A 138 -13.96 -8.58 -3.81
N LEU A 139 -14.12 -9.76 -4.39
CA LEU A 139 -14.52 -10.96 -3.63
C LEU A 139 -13.47 -11.37 -2.59
N LEU A 140 -12.19 -11.16 -2.88
CA LEU A 140 -11.12 -11.44 -1.92
C LEU A 140 -11.15 -10.45 -0.76
N ALA A 141 -11.37 -9.16 -1.02
CA ALA A 141 -11.47 -8.14 0.02
C ALA A 141 -12.67 -8.41 0.94
N ASP A 142 -13.85 -8.70 0.36
CA ASP A 142 -15.04 -9.05 1.13
C ASP A 142 -14.79 -10.29 2.02
N LEU A 143 -14.10 -11.30 1.48
CA LEU A 143 -13.79 -12.52 2.21
C LEU A 143 -12.80 -12.29 3.35
N ILE A 144 -11.76 -11.50 3.14
CA ILE A 144 -10.79 -11.10 4.18
C ILE A 144 -11.50 -10.32 5.29
N LYS A 145 -12.38 -9.38 4.91
CA LYS A 145 -13.18 -8.62 5.87
C LYS A 145 -14.11 -9.51 6.69
N ASP A 146 -14.81 -10.45 6.06
CA ASP A 146 -15.66 -11.43 6.75
C ASP A 146 -14.88 -12.24 7.80
N LEU A 147 -13.60 -12.57 7.51
CA LEU A 147 -12.72 -13.28 8.43
C LEU A 147 -12.31 -12.39 9.61
N GLU A 148 -11.98 -11.13 9.37
CA GLU A 148 -11.66 -10.15 10.43
C GLU A 148 -12.88 -9.89 11.33
N ASP A 149 -14.06 -9.70 10.75
CA ASP A 149 -15.32 -9.51 11.49
C ASP A 149 -15.72 -10.75 12.32
N SER A 150 -15.21 -11.93 11.95
CA SER A 150 -15.39 -13.18 12.69
C SER A 150 -14.31 -13.41 13.76
N ASP A 151 -13.49 -12.42 14.10
CA ASP A 151 -12.36 -12.50 15.05
C ASP A 151 -11.35 -13.62 14.70
N PHE A 152 -11.20 -13.89 13.39
CA PHE A 152 -10.27 -14.90 12.89
C PHE A 152 -8.92 -14.25 12.54
N ASP A 153 -7.82 -14.86 12.97
CA ASP A 153 -6.47 -14.41 12.60
C ASP A 153 -6.21 -14.60 11.10
N VAL A 154 -6.37 -13.52 10.33
CA VAL A 154 -6.18 -13.54 8.88
C VAL A 154 -4.76 -13.88 8.48
N GLY A 155 -3.76 -13.68 9.34
CA GLY A 155 -2.38 -14.09 9.11
C GLY A 155 -2.23 -15.59 8.82
N ILE A 156 -3.14 -16.44 9.34
CA ILE A 156 -3.19 -17.88 9.08
C ILE A 156 -3.47 -18.19 7.60
N THR A 157 -4.13 -17.30 6.88
CA THR A 157 -4.38 -17.47 5.43
C THR A 157 -3.12 -17.30 4.60
N GLY A 158 -2.03 -16.81 5.21
CA GLY A 158 -0.75 -16.53 4.58
C GLY A 158 -0.65 -15.12 3.98
N PHE A 159 -1.70 -14.29 4.05
CA PHE A 159 -1.60 -12.89 3.65
C PHE A 159 -0.89 -12.08 4.74
N GLU A 160 0.12 -11.32 4.32
CA GLU A 160 0.80 -10.36 5.18
C GLU A 160 -0.03 -9.08 5.28
N PRO A 161 -0.01 -8.40 6.43
CA PRO A 161 -0.81 -7.19 6.61
C PRO A 161 -0.63 -6.10 5.53
N PRO A 162 0.58 -5.85 4.96
CA PRO A 162 0.72 -4.92 3.85
C PRO A 162 -0.01 -5.37 2.57
N GLU A 163 -0.10 -6.70 2.33
CA GLU A 163 -0.83 -7.25 1.17
C GLU A 163 -2.34 -7.05 1.33
N ILE A 164 -2.85 -7.21 2.56
CA ILE A 164 -4.26 -6.99 2.91
C ILE A 164 -4.62 -5.52 2.71
N GLU A 165 -3.78 -4.61 3.21
CA GLU A 165 -3.97 -3.17 3.04
C GLU A 165 -3.96 -2.77 1.56
N GLN A 166 -2.99 -3.28 0.79
CA GLN A 166 -2.93 -3.04 -0.65
C GLN A 166 -4.15 -3.59 -1.38
N LEU A 167 -4.69 -4.74 -0.95
CA LEU A 167 -5.93 -5.30 -1.48
C LEU A 167 -7.10 -4.37 -1.22
N PHE A 168 -7.32 -3.95 0.03
CA PHE A 168 -8.42 -3.05 0.40
C PHE A 168 -8.29 -1.71 -0.32
N ASN A 169 -7.11 -1.11 -0.39
CA ASN A 169 -6.87 0.11 -1.14
C ASN A 169 -7.20 -0.07 -2.62
N SER A 170 -6.84 -1.22 -3.23
CA SER A 170 -7.12 -1.49 -4.65
C SER A 170 -8.59 -1.70 -5.00
N VAL A 171 -9.42 -2.05 -3.99
CA VAL A 171 -10.88 -2.30 -4.15
C VAL A 171 -11.68 -1.07 -3.71
N HIS A 172 -11.21 -0.39 -2.67
CA HIS A 172 -11.88 0.77 -2.09
C HIS A 172 -11.36 2.10 -2.65
N ASP A 173 -10.37 2.06 -3.55
CA ASP A 173 -10.10 3.21 -4.37
C ASP A 173 -11.42 3.58 -5.06
N LYS A 174 -12.20 4.44 -4.38
CA LYS A 174 -13.10 5.32 -5.11
C LYS A 174 -12.24 5.83 -6.24
N LYS A 175 -12.57 5.51 -7.48
CA LYS A 175 -12.00 6.18 -8.63
C LYS A 175 -12.16 7.66 -8.33
N ILE A 176 -11.11 8.27 -7.78
CA ILE A 176 -10.99 9.71 -7.72
C ILE A 176 -10.83 10.05 -9.19
N THR A 177 -11.95 10.28 -9.84
CA THR A 177 -12.00 10.79 -11.20
C THR A 177 -11.47 12.20 -11.10
N GLU A 178 -10.44 12.50 -11.87
CA GLU A 178 -10.11 13.88 -12.21
C GLU A 178 -11.43 14.51 -12.67
N ASP A 179 -11.78 15.66 -12.11
CA ASP A 179 -12.97 16.37 -12.51
C ASP A 179 -12.81 16.89 -13.95
N ASP A 180 -13.95 17.12 -14.63
CA ASP A 180 -13.98 17.69 -15.97
C ASP A 180 -13.81 19.23 -15.95
N PHE A 181 -13.17 19.78 -14.90
CA PHE A 181 -12.99 21.22 -14.73
C PHE A 181 -12.01 21.76 -15.77
N ASP A 182 -12.49 22.66 -16.62
CA ASP A 182 -11.69 23.31 -17.67
C ASP A 182 -10.97 24.53 -17.08
N VAL A 183 -9.74 24.31 -16.60
CA VAL A 183 -8.91 25.35 -16.00
C VAL A 183 -8.52 26.42 -17.02
N GLU A 184 -8.27 26.07 -18.29
CA GLU A 184 -7.92 27.06 -19.34
C GLU A 184 -9.08 28.05 -19.57
N ALA A 185 -10.31 27.53 -19.62
CA ALA A 185 -11.50 28.35 -19.74
C ALA A 185 -11.72 29.23 -18.48
N GLU A 186 -11.40 28.74 -17.27
CA GLU A 186 -11.53 29.51 -16.04
C GLU A 186 -10.40 30.55 -15.90
N LEU A 187 -9.16 30.24 -16.26
CA LEU A 187 -8.05 31.19 -16.27
C LEU A 187 -8.22 32.34 -17.28
N ALA A 188 -8.99 32.11 -18.34
CA ALA A 188 -9.34 33.15 -19.32
C ALA A 188 -10.37 34.18 -18.77
N LYS A 189 -11.04 33.86 -17.66
CA LYS A 189 -11.98 34.77 -17.00
C LYS A 189 -11.26 35.81 -16.16
N PRO A 190 -11.83 37.00 -15.95
CA PRO A 190 -11.25 37.99 -15.04
C PRO A 190 -11.06 37.40 -13.63
N THR A 191 -9.87 37.59 -13.05
CA THR A 191 -9.59 37.16 -11.68
C THR A 191 -10.52 37.86 -10.69
N VAL A 192 -11.31 37.08 -9.96
CA VAL A 192 -12.25 37.57 -8.95
C VAL A 192 -11.57 37.68 -7.59
N ALA A 193 -10.65 36.75 -7.25
CA ALA A 193 -9.96 36.70 -5.97
C ALA A 193 -8.89 37.80 -5.86
N LYS A 194 -8.82 38.45 -4.70
CA LYS A 194 -7.80 39.45 -4.34
C LYS A 194 -6.98 38.95 -3.16
N THR A 195 -5.74 39.44 -3.06
CA THR A 195 -4.89 39.15 -1.90
C THR A 195 -5.61 39.56 -0.60
N GLY A 196 -5.72 38.67 0.34
CA GLY A 196 -6.39 38.83 1.61
C GLY A 196 -7.87 38.38 1.64
N ASP A 197 -8.42 37.97 0.49
CA ASP A 197 -9.77 37.41 0.43
C ASP A 197 -9.79 36.00 1.06
N VAL A 198 -10.82 35.77 1.89
CA VAL A 198 -11.13 34.45 2.46
C VAL A 198 -12.39 33.91 1.82
N TRP A 199 -12.28 32.75 1.21
CA TRP A 199 -13.41 32.04 0.57
C TRP A 199 -13.88 30.89 1.44
N LEU A 200 -15.21 30.75 1.59
CA LEU A 200 -15.83 29.66 2.32
C LEU A 200 -16.36 28.62 1.33
N LEU A 201 -15.85 27.40 1.40
CA LEU A 201 -16.24 26.24 0.59
C LEU A 201 -16.92 25.20 1.51
N GLY A 202 -18.20 25.39 1.79
CA GLY A 202 -18.90 24.67 2.85
C GLY A 202 -18.28 24.96 4.21
N LYS A 203 -17.68 23.96 4.84
CA LYS A 203 -16.95 24.08 6.12
C LYS A 203 -15.46 24.46 5.96
N HIS A 204 -14.96 24.46 4.74
CA HIS A 204 -13.54 24.72 4.44
C HIS A 204 -13.31 26.21 4.19
N ARG A 205 -12.12 26.70 4.53
CA ARG A 205 -11.69 28.06 4.32
C ARG A 205 -10.46 28.07 3.40
N VAL A 206 -10.45 28.96 2.43
CA VAL A 206 -9.31 29.19 1.52
C VAL A 206 -8.96 30.66 1.55
N ILE A 207 -7.69 31.00 1.64
CA ILE A 207 -7.20 32.37 1.58
C ILE A 207 -6.19 32.53 0.43
N CYS A 208 -6.32 33.63 -0.30
CA CYS A 208 -5.29 34.12 -1.18
C CYS A 208 -4.39 35.07 -0.38
N GLY A 209 -3.22 34.60 0.10
CA GLY A 209 -2.35 35.39 0.96
C GLY A 209 -0.88 35.00 0.89
N ASP A 210 -0.03 35.81 1.52
CA ASP A 210 1.39 35.51 1.64
C ASP A 210 1.66 34.66 2.89
N SER A 211 2.30 33.51 2.72
CA SER A 211 2.58 32.55 3.80
C SER A 211 3.66 33.02 4.79
N ILE A 212 4.42 34.08 4.48
CA ILE A 212 5.37 34.65 5.44
C ILE A 212 4.72 35.65 6.40
N LEU A 213 3.46 36.04 6.15
CA LEU A 213 2.75 37.02 6.95
C LEU A 213 1.86 36.34 8.01
N PRO A 214 2.07 36.60 9.32
CA PRO A 214 1.25 36.00 10.40
C PRO A 214 -0.24 36.28 10.23
N GLU A 215 -0.63 37.49 9.80
CA GLU A 215 -2.02 37.91 9.62
C GLU A 215 -2.76 37.07 8.54
N THR A 216 -2.04 36.43 7.63
CA THR A 216 -2.62 35.48 6.67
C THR A 216 -3.17 34.26 7.43
N TYR A 217 -2.40 33.74 8.39
CA TYR A 217 -2.81 32.60 9.19
C TYR A 217 -3.91 32.96 10.19
N ASP A 218 -3.85 34.14 10.81
CA ASP A 218 -4.90 34.64 11.73
C ASP A 218 -6.27 34.67 11.03
N LYS A 219 -6.31 35.20 9.81
CA LYS A 219 -7.52 35.23 8.98
C LYS A 219 -7.98 33.84 8.54
N LEU A 220 -7.05 32.98 8.11
CA LEU A 220 -7.39 31.62 7.65
C LEU A 220 -7.93 30.78 8.79
N MET A 221 -7.25 30.78 9.92
CA MET A 221 -7.53 29.88 11.05
C MET A 221 -8.70 30.33 11.91
N ASP A 222 -9.01 31.65 11.93
CA ASP A 222 -10.16 32.20 12.64
C ASP A 222 -10.24 31.75 14.12
N GLY A 223 -9.09 31.80 14.81
CA GLY A 223 -8.95 31.37 16.20
C GLY A 223 -8.80 29.87 16.41
N GLN A 224 -8.87 29.06 15.36
CA GLN A 224 -8.66 27.60 15.46
C GLN A 224 -7.18 27.25 15.31
N LYS A 225 -6.83 26.00 15.61
CA LYS A 225 -5.51 25.42 15.39
C LYS A 225 -5.59 24.20 14.48
N ALA A 226 -4.56 24.01 13.66
CA ALA A 226 -4.48 22.86 12.77
C ALA A 226 -4.00 21.61 13.50
N ASN A 227 -4.67 20.49 13.28
CA ASN A 227 -4.24 19.16 13.75
C ASN A 227 -3.22 18.52 12.80
N LEU A 228 -3.19 18.98 11.57
CA LEU A 228 -2.29 18.54 10.51
C LEU A 228 -1.92 19.72 9.62
N VAL A 229 -0.66 19.83 9.25
CA VAL A 229 -0.19 20.69 8.16
C VAL A 229 0.38 19.80 7.05
N LEU A 230 -0.12 20.00 5.84
CA LEU A 230 0.41 19.39 4.63
C LEU A 230 0.70 20.54 3.64
N THR A 231 1.96 20.69 3.25
CA THR A 231 2.38 21.85 2.46
C THR A 231 3.35 21.48 1.35
N ASP A 232 3.22 22.22 0.25
CA ASP A 232 4.03 22.11 -0.96
C ASP A 232 4.55 23.50 -1.35
N PRO A 233 5.56 24.04 -0.62
CA PRO A 233 6.09 25.37 -0.91
C PRO A 233 6.93 25.38 -2.19
N PRO A 234 7.26 26.57 -2.77
CA PRO A 234 8.21 26.65 -3.87
C PRO A 234 9.53 25.93 -3.54
N TYR A 235 10.12 25.27 -4.54
CA TYR A 235 11.31 24.40 -4.34
C TYR A 235 12.64 25.11 -4.66
N ASN A 236 12.60 26.34 -5.14
CA ASN A 236 13.78 27.12 -5.59
C ASN A 236 14.58 26.46 -6.73
N VAL A 237 13.88 25.77 -7.62
CA VAL A 237 14.49 25.04 -8.75
C VAL A 237 14.27 25.73 -10.11
N ASN A 238 13.72 26.94 -10.08
CA ASN A 238 13.47 27.80 -11.25
C ASN A 238 12.67 27.08 -12.34
N VAL A 239 11.52 26.48 -11.94
CA VAL A 239 10.61 25.85 -12.89
C VAL A 239 10.00 26.90 -13.80
N GLU A 240 10.25 26.79 -15.10
CA GLU A 240 9.68 27.61 -16.15
C GLU A 240 8.97 26.69 -17.15
N GLU A 241 7.64 26.63 -17.09
CA GLU A 241 6.81 25.84 -17.99
C GLU A 241 5.74 26.70 -18.65
N THR A 242 4.96 26.09 -19.56
CA THR A 242 3.88 26.77 -20.32
C THR A 242 2.82 27.42 -19.41
N ALA A 243 2.65 26.94 -18.19
CA ALA A 243 1.73 27.51 -17.19
C ALA A 243 2.31 28.74 -16.44
N GLY A 244 3.55 29.20 -16.76
CA GLY A 244 4.18 30.36 -16.17
C GLY A 244 5.29 30.06 -15.16
N LYS A 245 5.77 31.10 -14.47
CA LYS A 245 6.81 31.00 -13.43
C LYS A 245 6.19 30.86 -12.05
N ILE A 246 6.71 29.95 -11.25
CA ILE A 246 6.35 29.86 -9.84
C ILE A 246 6.97 31.02 -9.08
N LYS A 247 6.17 31.77 -8.31
CA LYS A 247 6.65 32.86 -7.48
C LYS A 247 7.58 32.31 -6.38
N ASN A 248 8.71 32.99 -6.14
CA ASN A 248 9.74 32.62 -5.15
C ASN A 248 10.48 31.29 -5.43
N ASP A 249 10.52 30.84 -6.69
CA ASP A 249 11.19 29.60 -7.10
C ASP A 249 12.61 29.83 -7.68
N ASN A 250 13.15 31.03 -7.56
CA ASN A 250 14.51 31.41 -7.98
C ASN A 250 15.05 32.50 -7.07
N MET A 251 15.40 32.14 -5.85
CA MET A 251 15.92 33.05 -4.82
C MET A 251 17.38 32.73 -4.50
N PRO A 252 18.20 33.71 -4.08
CA PRO A 252 19.47 33.42 -3.43
C PRO A 252 19.25 32.49 -2.20
N ASP A 253 20.20 31.64 -1.94
CA ASP A 253 20.12 30.57 -0.93
C ASP A 253 19.72 31.09 0.47
N GLU A 254 20.36 32.19 0.90
CA GLU A 254 20.04 32.81 2.20
C GLU A 254 18.62 33.39 2.26
N ASP A 255 18.13 33.97 1.18
CA ASP A 255 16.80 34.57 1.13
C ASP A 255 15.73 33.48 1.04
N PHE A 256 16.02 32.39 0.33
CA PHE A 256 15.16 31.22 0.30
C PHE A 256 15.01 30.57 1.67
N TYR A 257 16.14 30.41 2.41
CA TYR A 257 16.08 29.96 3.79
C TYR A 257 15.21 30.87 4.67
N LYS A 258 15.37 32.22 4.58
CA LYS A 258 14.56 33.17 5.35
C LYS A 258 13.06 33.04 5.01
N PHE A 259 12.75 32.89 3.73
CA PHE A 259 11.37 32.65 3.26
C PHE A 259 10.77 31.39 3.89
N LEU A 260 11.45 30.25 3.80
CA LEU A 260 11.00 28.99 4.39
C LEU A 260 10.86 29.09 5.91
N PHE A 261 11.84 29.69 6.57
CA PHE A 261 11.84 29.86 8.02
C PHE A 261 10.64 30.68 8.49
N ALA A 262 10.35 31.83 7.87
CA ALA A 262 9.20 32.66 8.21
C ALA A 262 7.86 31.91 8.02
N ALA A 263 7.70 31.23 6.88
CA ALA A 263 6.49 30.44 6.62
C ALA A 263 6.33 29.30 7.64
N PHE A 264 7.40 28.58 7.97
CA PHE A 264 7.36 27.48 8.92
C PHE A 264 7.10 27.93 10.36
N VAL A 265 7.60 29.09 10.77
CA VAL A 265 7.26 29.68 12.07
C VAL A 265 5.78 29.98 12.17
N ASN A 266 5.17 30.57 11.12
CA ASN A 266 3.75 30.84 11.09
C ASN A 266 2.90 29.55 11.12
N MET A 267 3.33 28.51 10.40
CA MET A 267 2.70 27.18 10.45
C MET A 267 2.79 26.59 11.86
N GLU A 268 3.98 26.64 12.47
CA GLU A 268 4.19 26.13 13.83
C GLU A 268 3.24 26.82 14.83
N GLN A 269 3.14 28.15 14.77
CA GLN A 269 2.25 28.91 15.66
C GLN A 269 0.76 28.60 15.43
N SER A 270 0.39 28.17 14.23
CA SER A 270 -1.00 27.87 13.84
C SER A 270 -1.41 26.42 14.10
N MET A 271 -0.50 25.57 14.59
CA MET A 271 -0.76 24.16 14.87
C MET A 271 -1.07 23.89 16.33
N GLU A 272 -1.83 22.83 16.60
CA GLU A 272 -1.95 22.22 17.91
C GLU A 272 -0.60 21.64 18.36
N GLN A 273 -0.43 21.44 19.69
CA GLN A 273 0.85 20.96 20.26
C GLN A 273 1.23 19.57 19.72
N ASP A 274 0.23 18.71 19.50
CA ASP A 274 0.42 17.32 19.06
C ASP A 274 0.14 17.13 17.56
N ALA A 275 0.04 18.22 16.80
CA ALA A 275 -0.20 18.20 15.37
C ALA A 275 1.03 17.72 14.59
N SER A 276 0.80 17.02 13.49
CA SER A 276 1.84 16.59 12.56
C SER A 276 2.00 17.56 11.39
N ILE A 277 3.20 17.57 10.79
CA ILE A 277 3.49 18.36 9.60
C ILE A 277 4.19 17.53 8.54
N TYR A 278 3.75 17.68 7.29
CA TYR A 278 4.34 17.12 6.09
C TYR A 278 4.73 18.24 5.13
N VAL A 279 5.98 18.22 4.66
CA VAL A 279 6.53 19.26 3.78
C VAL A 279 7.19 18.64 2.57
N PHE A 280 6.58 18.76 1.40
CA PHE A 280 7.21 18.36 0.15
C PHE A 280 8.35 19.31 -0.21
N HIS A 281 9.39 18.78 -0.85
CA HIS A 281 10.53 19.60 -1.29
C HIS A 281 11.32 18.95 -2.43
N ALA A 282 12.14 19.72 -3.13
CA ALA A 282 13.17 19.15 -3.98
C ALA A 282 14.35 18.63 -3.16
N ASP A 283 14.92 17.49 -3.55
CA ASP A 283 16.09 16.92 -2.86
C ASP A 283 17.31 17.85 -2.90
N THR A 284 17.50 18.58 -4.01
CA THR A 284 18.58 19.57 -4.19
C THR A 284 18.56 20.69 -3.14
N GLU A 285 17.37 21.09 -2.67
CA GLU A 285 17.17 22.11 -1.64
C GLU A 285 16.97 21.53 -0.24
N GLY A 286 17.16 20.24 -0.10
CA GLY A 286 16.92 19.50 1.16
C GLY A 286 17.66 20.08 2.38
N LEU A 287 18.81 20.75 2.19
CA LEU A 287 19.53 21.41 3.27
C LEU A 287 18.74 22.59 3.84
N ASN A 288 18.26 23.50 2.98
CA ASN A 288 17.49 24.68 3.37
C ASN A 288 16.18 24.28 4.05
N PHE A 289 15.46 23.31 3.45
CA PHE A 289 14.21 22.80 4.01
C PHE A 289 14.40 22.19 5.39
N ARG A 290 15.39 21.30 5.58
CA ARG A 290 15.66 20.65 6.87
C ARG A 290 16.13 21.63 7.94
N LYS A 291 16.95 22.63 7.53
CA LYS A 291 17.43 23.67 8.43
C LYS A 291 16.27 24.55 8.89
N ALA A 292 15.49 25.13 7.97
CA ALA A 292 14.35 25.97 8.28
C ALA A 292 13.30 25.24 9.14
N PHE A 293 13.02 23.97 8.82
CA PHE A 293 12.12 23.11 9.58
C PHE A 293 12.53 22.97 11.06
N LYS A 294 13.81 22.68 11.30
CA LYS A 294 14.33 22.52 12.67
C LYS A 294 14.39 23.84 13.43
N ASP A 295 14.79 24.90 12.76
CA ASP A 295 14.95 26.23 13.33
C ASP A 295 13.59 26.87 13.67
N ALA A 296 12.55 26.56 12.90
CA ALA A 296 11.17 26.97 13.19
C ALA A 296 10.51 26.24 14.39
N GLY A 297 11.19 25.29 15.00
CA GLY A 297 10.70 24.63 16.21
C GLY A 297 10.10 23.25 15.99
N PHE A 298 10.28 22.65 14.82
CA PHE A 298 9.83 21.29 14.56
C PHE A 298 10.87 20.22 14.94
N TYR A 299 10.39 19.08 15.37
CA TYR A 299 11.14 17.84 15.45
C TYR A 299 11.02 17.10 14.13
N LEU A 300 12.14 16.91 13.43
CA LEU A 300 12.20 16.14 12.19
C LEU A 300 12.28 14.65 12.55
N SER A 301 11.20 13.94 12.31
CA SER A 301 11.09 12.49 12.57
C SER A 301 11.61 11.66 11.42
N GLY A 302 11.28 12.03 10.18
CA GLY A 302 11.68 11.27 9.01
C GLY A 302 11.52 12.04 7.71
N CYS A 303 11.83 11.37 6.62
CA CYS A 303 11.59 11.83 5.27
C CYS A 303 10.88 10.72 4.52
N CYS A 304 9.65 10.95 4.13
CA CYS A 304 8.90 10.08 3.25
C CYS A 304 9.26 10.38 1.80
N ILE A 305 9.13 9.39 0.94
CA ILE A 305 9.49 9.48 -0.47
C ILE A 305 8.26 9.13 -1.31
N TRP A 306 7.71 10.09 -2.01
CA TRP A 306 6.74 9.79 -3.04
C TRP A 306 7.46 9.25 -4.28
N LYS A 307 7.32 7.95 -4.54
CA LYS A 307 7.84 7.26 -5.71
C LYS A 307 6.81 7.33 -6.83
N LYS A 308 7.20 7.94 -7.96
CA LYS A 308 6.37 8.09 -9.15
C LYS A 308 6.43 6.83 -10.02
N ASN A 309 5.37 6.54 -10.76
CA ASN A 309 5.30 5.43 -11.72
C ASN A 309 6.20 5.62 -12.96
N ALA A 310 6.60 6.86 -13.27
CA ALA A 310 7.47 7.17 -14.38
C ALA A 310 8.55 8.19 -13.97
N LEU A 311 9.72 8.07 -14.60
CA LEU A 311 10.81 9.03 -14.44
C LEU A 311 10.47 10.37 -15.13
N VAL A 312 11.12 11.43 -14.67
CA VAL A 312 11.10 12.74 -15.31
C VAL A 312 12.44 12.93 -16.03
N LEU A 313 12.39 13.01 -17.37
CA LEU A 313 13.58 13.22 -18.16
C LEU A 313 14.20 14.58 -17.85
N GLY A 314 15.47 14.58 -17.53
CA GLY A 314 16.27 15.77 -17.24
C GLY A 314 17.69 15.62 -17.77
N ARG A 315 18.52 16.66 -17.57
CA ARG A 315 19.94 16.67 -18.00
C ARG A 315 20.87 15.92 -17.04
N SER A 316 20.36 15.50 -15.87
CA SER A 316 21.13 14.73 -14.89
C SER A 316 21.42 13.31 -15.39
N PRO A 317 22.57 12.70 -15.04
CA PRO A 317 22.83 11.29 -15.29
C PRO A 317 21.78 10.34 -14.68
N TYR A 318 21.26 10.67 -13.49
CA TYR A 318 20.13 9.99 -12.86
C TYR A 318 18.85 10.77 -13.09
N GLN A 319 17.82 10.09 -13.59
CA GLN A 319 16.52 10.68 -13.85
C GLN A 319 15.67 10.66 -12.56
N TRP A 320 15.02 11.78 -12.28
CA TRP A 320 14.18 11.90 -11.08
C TRP A 320 12.92 11.04 -11.19
N GLN A 321 12.68 10.20 -10.21
CA GLN A 321 11.49 9.37 -10.13
C GLN A 321 10.80 9.49 -8.75
N HIS A 322 11.21 10.44 -7.93
CA HIS A 322 10.64 10.62 -6.60
C HIS A 322 10.61 12.09 -6.19
N GLU A 323 9.83 12.36 -5.15
CA GLU A 323 9.86 13.62 -4.40
C GLU A 323 9.92 13.31 -2.91
N PRO A 324 10.83 13.93 -2.15
CA PRO A 324 10.91 13.80 -0.71
C PRO A 324 9.86 14.66 -0.01
N CYS A 325 9.39 14.18 1.15
CA CYS A 325 8.46 14.87 2.02
C CYS A 325 8.93 14.76 3.47
N LEU A 326 9.29 15.86 4.11
CA LEU A 326 9.68 15.87 5.51
C LEU A 326 8.46 15.59 6.37
N PHE A 327 8.64 14.74 7.38
CA PHE A 327 7.64 14.43 8.38
C PHE A 327 8.14 14.76 9.78
N GLY A 328 7.28 15.41 10.56
CA GLY A 328 7.59 15.75 11.92
C GLY A 328 6.42 16.39 12.68
N TRP A 329 6.73 17.01 13.82
CA TRP A 329 5.79 17.67 14.74
C TRP A 329 6.49 18.73 15.57
N LYS A 330 5.78 19.50 16.39
CA LYS A 330 6.38 20.51 17.28
C LYS A 330 7.36 19.89 18.28
N LYS A 331 8.48 20.55 18.55
CA LYS A 331 9.40 20.13 19.61
C LYS A 331 8.67 20.08 20.95
N GLY A 332 8.85 18.98 21.69
CA GLY A 332 8.20 18.75 22.98
C GLY A 332 6.76 18.25 22.89
N GLY A 333 6.13 18.23 21.70
CA GLY A 333 4.85 17.61 21.47
C GLY A 333 4.95 16.10 21.27
N LYS A 334 3.79 15.43 21.33
CA LYS A 334 3.63 14.04 20.93
C LYS A 334 2.80 14.06 19.66
N HIS A 335 3.28 13.41 18.61
CA HIS A 335 2.49 13.27 17.37
C HIS A 335 1.27 12.38 17.64
N GLN A 336 0.13 12.73 17.03
CA GLN A 336 -1.00 11.84 16.94
C GLN A 336 -0.82 10.99 15.68
N TRP A 337 -0.94 9.68 15.85
CA TRP A 337 -0.84 8.72 14.77
C TRP A 337 -2.14 7.95 14.66
N TYR A 338 -2.81 8.07 13.52
CA TYR A 338 -4.13 7.48 13.28
C TYR A 338 -4.09 6.20 12.45
N SER A 339 -2.90 5.76 12.06
CA SER A 339 -2.67 4.52 11.33
C SER A 339 -1.91 3.51 12.19
N ASP A 340 -1.58 2.36 11.63
CA ASP A 340 -0.80 1.31 12.29
C ASP A 340 0.72 1.58 12.23
N ARG A 341 1.53 0.61 12.70
CA ARG A 341 3.00 0.67 12.65
C ARG A 341 3.60 0.06 11.39
N LYS A 342 2.79 -0.27 10.39
CA LYS A 342 3.22 -0.93 9.14
C LYS A 342 3.45 0.07 8.02
N GLN A 343 3.08 1.32 8.22
CA GLN A 343 3.32 2.38 7.25
C GLN A 343 4.82 2.58 7.01
N THR A 344 5.19 2.68 5.75
CA THR A 344 6.58 2.86 5.33
C THR A 344 6.84 4.29 4.87
N THR A 345 8.12 4.64 4.77
CA THR A 345 8.52 5.95 4.23
C THR A 345 8.49 6.01 2.70
N ILE A 346 8.08 4.96 2.02
CA ILE A 346 7.95 4.93 0.55
C ILE A 346 6.46 4.92 0.20
N TRP A 347 6.03 5.93 -0.55
CA TRP A 347 4.67 6.09 -1.03
C TRP A 347 4.64 5.90 -2.53
N GLU A 348 3.99 4.87 -3.03
CA GLU A 348 3.90 4.55 -4.45
C GLU A 348 2.56 5.05 -5.00
N TYR A 349 2.57 6.22 -5.62
CA TYR A 349 1.40 6.82 -6.27
C TYR A 349 1.76 7.27 -7.68
N ASP A 350 0.88 7.00 -8.62
CA ASP A 350 1.04 7.46 -9.99
C ASP A 350 0.99 8.99 -10.07
N ARG A 351 1.86 9.59 -10.85
CA ARG A 351 1.75 11.01 -11.15
C ARG A 351 0.52 11.25 -12.06
N PRO A 352 -0.11 12.44 -12.00
CA PRO A 352 -1.17 12.81 -12.91
C PRO A 352 -0.74 12.64 -14.39
N LYS A 353 -1.62 12.07 -15.22
CA LYS A 353 -1.31 11.77 -16.63
C LYS A 353 -1.23 13.01 -17.51
N ALA A 354 -1.97 14.05 -17.17
CA ALA A 354 -1.93 15.36 -17.80
C ALA A 354 -2.05 16.42 -16.71
N SER A 355 -1.10 17.32 -16.64
CA SER A 355 -1.15 18.49 -15.78
C SER A 355 -1.23 19.72 -16.67
N LYS A 356 -2.44 20.00 -17.18
CA LYS A 356 -2.70 21.26 -17.89
C LYS A 356 -2.76 22.44 -16.93
N ASP A 357 -3.07 22.18 -15.67
CA ASP A 357 -3.49 23.15 -14.66
C ASP A 357 -2.32 23.68 -13.85
N HIS A 358 -1.37 22.82 -13.52
CA HIS A 358 -0.16 23.20 -12.78
C HIS A 358 0.99 22.23 -13.12
N PRO A 359 2.22 22.73 -13.39
CA PRO A 359 3.34 21.91 -13.83
C PRO A 359 3.78 20.85 -12.80
N THR A 360 3.49 21.07 -11.53
CA THR A 360 3.94 20.23 -10.40
C THR A 360 2.79 19.70 -9.54
N MET A 361 1.61 19.47 -10.14
CA MET A 361 0.43 18.99 -9.40
C MET A 361 0.70 17.64 -8.72
N LYS A 362 0.31 17.54 -7.45
CA LYS A 362 0.35 16.29 -6.69
C LYS A 362 -0.89 15.44 -6.99
N PRO A 363 -0.76 14.10 -7.04
CA PRO A 363 -1.93 13.23 -7.19
C PRO A 363 -2.91 13.42 -6.04
N VAL A 364 -4.20 13.50 -6.32
CA VAL A 364 -5.23 13.64 -5.27
C VAL A 364 -5.19 12.46 -4.31
N ALA A 365 -4.97 11.24 -4.82
CA ALA A 365 -4.85 10.04 -4.00
C ALA A 365 -3.67 10.08 -2.99
N LEU A 366 -2.59 10.81 -3.29
CA LEU A 366 -1.48 11.01 -2.35
C LEU A 366 -1.82 12.04 -1.27
N MET A 367 -2.67 13.03 -1.60
CA MET A 367 -2.99 14.15 -0.70
C MET A 367 -4.21 13.86 0.19
N ALA A 368 -5.04 12.88 -0.19
CA ALA A 368 -6.24 12.44 0.55
C ALA A 368 -5.91 11.42 1.63
#